data_d55e658d652e483e4daf2dbd2a841d18
#
_entry.id   d55e658d652e483e4daf2dbd2a841d18
#
_cell.length_a   1.000
_cell.length_b   1.000
_cell.length_c   1.000
_cell.angle_alpha   90.00
_cell.angle_beta   90.00
_cell.angle_gamma   90.00
#
_symmetry.space_group_name_H-M   'P 1'
#
loop_
_entity.id
_entity.type
_entity.pdbx_description
1 polymer ?
#
loop_
_entity_poly.entity_id
_entity_poly.type
_entity_poly.pdbx_seq_one_letter_code
_entity_poly.pdbx_strand_id
1 'polypeptide(L)'
;IVKGEPGQRIDAYCTGDWFDFSDQGLAANGYLDGSTDGTISDIACGKSSIVVGSYNARNYWGNVDGTIGGYEDDMFSNNKVSDFTSYGTLADGRTLPHICAPGATIISSSNEYYIKDNKVGDENIQATFTDGKRRYSWHQCVGTSMSTPVVTGSIALWMEANPELTVDEAREIIQKTATVDSDVKAGNPVQWGAGKFNAYEGLKEVLERKAASIEGITTSGGTNLLVRQSSGAIEVTLPGATELNVTLFSTSGRTVASTAVSGNSASLSTSALPAGVYILNANGNSEKLIIK
;
A
#
# COMPACT_ATOMS: atom_id res chain seq x y z
N ILE A 1 7.88 35.15 -25.75
CA ILE A 1 7.28 36.19 -24.90
C ILE A 1 5.86 35.78 -24.63
N VAL A 2 5.53 35.56 -23.36
CA VAL A 2 4.16 35.28 -22.90
C VAL A 2 3.57 36.55 -22.37
N LYS A 3 2.34 36.88 -22.75
CA LYS A 3 1.60 38.05 -22.28
C LYS A 3 0.33 37.57 -21.59
N GLY A 4 0.01 38.15 -20.45
CA GLY A 4 -1.20 37.86 -19.69
C GLY A 4 -1.60 39.07 -18.85
N GLU A 5 -2.75 39.01 -18.21
CA GLU A 5 -3.19 40.01 -17.27
C GLU A 5 -2.39 39.92 -15.96
N PRO A 6 -2.20 41.03 -15.23
CA PRO A 6 -1.53 41.02 -13.94
C PRO A 6 -2.18 40.03 -12.98
N GLY A 7 -1.36 39.16 -12.34
CA GLY A 7 -1.82 38.15 -11.39
C GLY A 7 -2.21 36.82 -11.99
N GLN A 8 -2.16 36.64 -13.31
CA GLN A 8 -2.29 35.32 -13.93
C GLN A 8 -1.04 34.47 -13.69
N ARG A 9 -1.25 33.24 -13.25
CA ARG A 9 -0.19 32.24 -13.14
C ARG A 9 0.03 31.57 -14.50
N ILE A 10 1.28 31.40 -14.88
CA ILE A 10 1.69 30.70 -16.08
C ILE A 10 2.78 29.71 -15.63
N ASP A 11 2.55 28.43 -15.91
CA ASP A 11 3.53 27.39 -15.68
C ASP A 11 4.07 26.90 -17.02
N ALA A 12 5.36 26.79 -17.15
CA ALA A 12 6.04 26.28 -18.34
C ALA A 12 6.85 25.04 -17.97
N TYR A 13 6.74 23.99 -18.78
CA TYR A 13 7.42 22.71 -18.55
C TYR A 13 8.33 22.38 -19.71
N CYS A 14 9.55 21.92 -19.41
CA CYS A 14 10.40 21.26 -20.38
C CYS A 14 10.05 19.77 -20.41
N THR A 15 9.86 19.23 -21.63
CA THR A 15 9.64 17.82 -21.85
C THR A 15 10.78 17.27 -22.71
N GLY A 16 11.71 16.58 -22.11
CA GLY A 16 12.83 15.94 -22.81
C GLY A 16 14.12 16.01 -22.00
N ASP A 17 14.96 15.00 -22.17
CA ASP A 17 16.16 14.76 -21.38
C ASP A 17 17.31 15.75 -21.67
N TRP A 18 17.14 16.61 -22.67
CA TRP A 18 18.20 17.51 -23.17
C TRP A 18 17.92 18.99 -22.97
N PHE A 19 16.81 19.34 -22.34
CA PHE A 19 16.41 20.73 -22.14
C PHE A 19 16.03 20.98 -20.70
N ASP A 20 16.55 22.05 -20.14
CA ASP A 20 16.16 22.60 -18.84
C ASP A 20 15.90 24.10 -18.94
N PHE A 21 15.28 24.66 -17.92
CA PHE A 21 15.21 26.10 -17.73
C PHE A 21 16.43 26.50 -16.91
N SER A 22 17.33 27.27 -17.53
CA SER A 22 18.52 27.76 -16.89
C SER A 22 18.66 29.27 -17.03
N ASP A 23 19.21 29.93 -16.04
CA ASP A 23 19.54 31.36 -16.08
C ASP A 23 20.75 31.66 -16.98
N GLN A 24 21.48 30.64 -17.43
CA GLN A 24 22.69 30.75 -18.25
C GLN A 24 23.74 31.72 -17.68
N GLY A 25 23.80 31.85 -16.35
CA GLY A 25 24.66 32.83 -15.66
C GLY A 25 24.17 34.27 -15.73
N LEU A 26 22.92 34.51 -16.11
CA LEU A 26 22.31 35.82 -16.27
C LEU A 26 21.34 36.18 -15.12
N ALA A 27 21.47 35.56 -13.95
CA ALA A 27 20.64 35.84 -12.77
C ALA A 27 20.57 37.34 -12.42
N ALA A 28 21.69 38.09 -12.59
CA ALA A 28 21.74 39.52 -12.38
C ALA A 28 20.83 40.33 -13.34
N ASN A 29 20.42 39.73 -14.46
CA ASN A 29 19.51 40.32 -15.43
C ASN A 29 18.04 39.88 -15.23
N GLY A 30 17.75 39.18 -14.12
CA GLY A 30 16.42 38.69 -13.78
C GLY A 30 16.01 37.38 -14.43
N TYR A 31 16.95 36.63 -15.03
CA TYR A 31 16.74 35.26 -15.47
C TYR A 31 16.80 34.33 -14.26
N LEU A 32 15.99 33.31 -14.27
CA LEU A 32 15.91 32.32 -13.17
C LEU A 32 16.08 30.91 -13.72
N ASP A 33 16.71 30.07 -12.92
CA ASP A 33 16.73 28.65 -13.16
C ASP A 33 15.32 28.06 -13.01
N GLY A 34 15.09 26.95 -13.68
CA GLY A 34 13.92 26.13 -13.45
C GLY A 34 13.94 25.47 -12.07
N SER A 35 12.85 24.87 -11.71
CA SER A 35 12.74 24.06 -10.49
C SER A 35 12.15 22.70 -10.81
N THR A 36 12.37 21.74 -9.93
CA THR A 36 11.76 20.39 -9.99
C THR A 36 10.39 20.34 -9.28
N ASP A 37 9.93 21.46 -8.72
CA ASP A 37 8.59 21.60 -8.13
C ASP A 37 7.53 21.71 -9.23
N GLY A 38 6.39 21.08 -9.02
CA GLY A 38 5.29 21.11 -9.98
C GLY A 38 5.45 20.15 -11.16
N THR A 39 6.32 19.15 -11.08
CA THR A 39 6.64 18.20 -12.16
C THR A 39 5.75 16.95 -12.19
N ILE A 40 4.63 16.95 -11.48
CA ILE A 40 3.67 15.84 -11.49
C ILE A 40 3.09 15.65 -12.89
N SER A 41 3.17 14.42 -13.41
CA SER A 41 2.56 14.06 -14.69
C SER A 41 1.04 14.21 -14.65
N ASP A 42 0.45 14.65 -15.75
CA ASP A 42 -1.00 14.83 -15.93
C ASP A 42 -1.80 13.55 -15.65
N ILE A 43 -1.28 12.38 -16.04
CA ILE A 43 -1.91 11.09 -15.75
C ILE A 43 -1.99 10.79 -14.24
N ALA A 44 -1.13 11.38 -13.43
CA ALA A 44 -1.13 11.24 -11.97
C ALA A 44 -2.06 12.26 -11.26
N CYS A 45 -2.60 13.25 -11.98
CA CYS A 45 -3.45 14.30 -11.40
C CYS A 45 -4.89 13.85 -11.08
N GLY A 46 -5.26 12.62 -11.39
CA GLY A 46 -6.58 12.05 -11.11
C GLY A 46 -6.93 12.10 -9.61
N LYS A 47 -8.21 12.34 -9.27
CA LYS A 47 -8.65 12.45 -7.87
C LYS A 47 -8.69 11.11 -7.13
N SER A 48 -8.89 10.01 -7.87
CA SER A 48 -8.98 8.65 -7.33
C SER A 48 -7.68 7.86 -7.42
N SER A 49 -6.58 8.47 -7.88
CA SER A 49 -5.28 7.81 -7.95
C SER A 49 -4.53 7.89 -6.62
N ILE A 50 -3.71 6.88 -6.33
CA ILE A 50 -2.68 6.93 -5.30
C ILE A 50 -1.36 7.23 -6.00
N VAL A 51 -0.82 8.42 -5.79
CA VAL A 51 0.40 8.89 -6.45
C VAL A 51 1.60 8.56 -5.59
N VAL A 52 2.57 7.86 -6.18
CA VAL A 52 3.72 7.28 -5.49
C VAL A 52 5.01 7.92 -5.97
N GLY A 53 5.75 8.51 -5.07
CA GLY A 53 7.13 8.95 -5.27
C GLY A 53 8.13 7.82 -5.03
N SER A 54 9.40 8.12 -5.21
CA SER A 54 10.50 7.17 -5.08
C SER A 54 11.49 7.59 -4.00
N TYR A 55 12.01 6.61 -3.26
CA TYR A 55 13.22 6.76 -2.48
C TYR A 55 14.24 5.68 -2.79
N ASN A 56 15.50 5.93 -2.52
CA ASN A 56 16.61 5.04 -2.81
C ASN A 56 16.72 3.96 -1.72
N ALA A 57 16.36 2.71 -2.06
CA ALA A 57 16.44 1.59 -1.13
C ALA A 57 17.85 1.03 -1.00
N ARG A 58 18.64 1.16 -2.06
CA ARG A 58 20.05 0.76 -2.14
C ARG A 58 20.74 1.45 -3.32
N ASN A 59 22.04 1.54 -3.28
CA ASN A 59 22.86 2.07 -4.38
C ASN A 59 23.85 1.06 -4.96
N TYR A 60 23.87 -0.19 -4.48
CA TYR A 60 24.72 -1.27 -5.03
C TYR A 60 23.99 -2.61 -5.07
N TRP A 61 24.48 -3.53 -5.89
CA TRP A 61 23.97 -4.89 -6.07
C TRP A 61 25.04 -5.84 -6.60
N GLY A 62 24.88 -7.14 -6.34
CA GLY A 62 25.71 -8.18 -6.92
C GLY A 62 25.13 -8.70 -8.23
N ASN A 63 25.96 -9.04 -9.18
CA ASN A 63 25.61 -9.59 -10.49
C ASN A 63 25.98 -11.08 -10.58
N VAL A 64 25.34 -11.80 -11.51
CA VAL A 64 25.55 -13.26 -11.67
C VAL A 64 26.94 -13.63 -12.16
N ASP A 65 27.66 -12.71 -12.79
CA ASP A 65 29.08 -12.86 -13.19
C ASP A 65 30.06 -12.64 -12.03
N GLY A 66 29.56 -12.32 -10.83
CA GLY A 66 30.35 -12.05 -9.63
C GLY A 66 30.84 -10.60 -9.50
N THR A 67 30.50 -9.73 -10.44
CA THR A 67 30.78 -8.29 -10.32
C THR A 67 29.80 -7.60 -9.37
N ILE A 68 30.17 -6.41 -8.92
CA ILE A 68 29.28 -5.52 -8.14
C ILE A 68 28.95 -4.32 -9.01
N GLY A 69 27.68 -4.11 -9.27
CA GLY A 69 27.16 -2.89 -9.87
C GLY A 69 26.75 -1.89 -8.78
N GLY A 70 26.73 -0.62 -9.14
CA GLY A 70 26.33 0.44 -8.21
C GLY A 70 26.16 1.79 -8.89
N TYR A 71 25.56 2.70 -8.14
CA TYR A 71 25.52 4.12 -8.45
C TYR A 71 26.34 4.89 -7.43
N GLU A 72 26.92 6.00 -7.84
CA GLU A 72 27.62 6.90 -6.93
C GLU A 72 26.68 7.46 -5.87
N ASP A 73 27.21 7.70 -4.67
CA ASP A 73 26.43 8.18 -3.53
C ASP A 73 25.81 9.58 -3.74
N ASP A 74 26.38 10.39 -4.61
CA ASP A 74 25.83 11.68 -4.99
C ASP A 74 24.60 11.55 -5.90
N MET A 75 24.49 10.45 -6.66
CA MET A 75 23.35 10.18 -7.52
C MET A 75 22.20 9.51 -6.76
N PHE A 76 22.51 8.46 -5.99
CA PHE A 76 21.49 7.68 -5.26
C PHE A 76 21.90 7.38 -3.82
N SER A 77 21.95 8.41 -2.98
CA SER A 77 22.18 8.23 -1.55
C SER A 77 21.10 7.38 -0.92
N ASN A 78 21.50 6.33 -0.20
CA ASN A 78 20.56 5.42 0.48
C ASN A 78 19.61 6.15 1.42
N ASN A 79 18.36 5.71 1.44
CA ASN A 79 17.27 6.25 2.25
C ASN A 79 16.84 7.69 1.92
N LYS A 80 17.45 8.36 0.95
CA LYS A 80 17.00 9.67 0.47
C LYS A 80 15.93 9.52 -0.60
N VAL A 81 15.12 10.55 -0.76
CA VAL A 81 14.20 10.64 -1.89
C VAL A 81 15.02 10.58 -3.19
N SER A 82 14.49 9.92 -4.20
CA SER A 82 15.17 9.84 -5.50
C SER A 82 15.05 11.15 -6.26
N ASP A 83 16.14 11.60 -6.89
CA ASP A 83 16.20 12.89 -7.60
C ASP A 83 15.16 13.01 -8.72
N PHE A 84 14.81 11.88 -9.33
CA PHE A 84 13.78 11.81 -10.37
C PHE A 84 12.34 11.83 -9.86
N THR A 85 12.11 11.87 -8.55
CA THR A 85 10.76 11.90 -7.98
C THR A 85 10.09 13.22 -8.29
N SER A 86 9.03 13.18 -9.11
CA SER A 86 8.15 14.32 -9.34
C SER A 86 7.32 14.65 -8.10
N TYR A 87 7.15 15.93 -7.84
CA TYR A 87 6.37 16.43 -6.70
C TYR A 87 5.80 17.82 -6.99
N GLY A 88 4.86 18.26 -6.19
CA GLY A 88 4.34 19.62 -6.25
C GLY A 88 2.89 19.75 -5.81
N THR A 89 2.42 20.98 -5.79
CA THR A 89 1.03 21.32 -5.50
C THR A 89 0.29 21.59 -6.81
N LEU A 90 -0.77 20.83 -7.04
CA LEU A 90 -1.62 20.96 -8.22
C LEU A 90 -2.45 22.26 -8.17
N ALA A 91 -3.02 22.65 -9.30
CA ALA A 91 -3.88 23.83 -9.41
C ALA A 91 -5.15 23.75 -8.53
N ASP A 92 -5.59 22.55 -8.15
CA ASP A 92 -6.71 22.34 -7.24
C ASP A 92 -6.32 22.30 -5.76
N GLY A 93 -5.05 22.56 -5.44
CA GLY A 93 -4.51 22.64 -4.09
C GLY A 93 -4.04 21.32 -3.49
N ARG A 94 -4.20 20.19 -4.19
CA ARG A 94 -3.66 18.89 -3.72
C ARG A 94 -2.14 18.87 -3.86
N THR A 95 -1.48 18.36 -2.84
CA THR A 95 -0.02 18.14 -2.85
C THR A 95 0.28 16.67 -3.12
N LEU A 96 1.19 16.39 -4.03
CA LEU A 96 1.60 15.06 -4.47
C LEU A 96 3.14 14.94 -4.46
N PRO A 97 3.68 13.71 -4.28
CA PRO A 97 3.00 12.42 -4.16
C PRO A 97 2.30 12.25 -2.81
N HIS A 98 1.45 11.22 -2.69
CA HIS A 98 0.84 10.86 -1.40
C HIS A 98 1.84 10.19 -0.46
N ILE A 99 2.80 9.43 -1.02
CA ILE A 99 3.74 8.56 -0.32
C ILE A 99 4.96 8.28 -1.19
N CYS A 100 6.11 7.98 -0.60
CA CYS A 100 7.26 7.43 -1.32
C CYS A 100 7.45 5.94 -0.99
N ALA A 101 7.81 5.16 -2.02
CA ALA A 101 8.17 3.75 -1.89
C ALA A 101 9.54 3.48 -2.56
N PRO A 102 10.17 2.33 -2.30
CA PRO A 102 11.43 1.99 -2.94
C PRO A 102 11.31 2.01 -4.47
N GLY A 103 12.12 2.82 -5.15
CA GLY A 103 12.10 2.94 -6.61
C GLY A 103 13.46 3.05 -7.25
N ALA A 104 14.53 3.28 -6.47
CA ALA A 104 15.89 3.17 -6.96
C ALA A 104 16.51 1.86 -6.52
N THR A 105 17.06 1.21 -7.51
CA THR A 105 17.62 -0.13 -7.62
C THR A 105 16.71 -1.24 -7.14
N ILE A 106 15.57 -1.34 -7.79
CA ILE A 106 14.62 -2.42 -7.59
C ILE A 106 14.97 -3.59 -8.50
N ILE A 107 15.20 -4.75 -7.89
CA ILE A 107 15.48 -6.00 -8.60
C ILE A 107 14.17 -6.75 -8.75
N SER A 108 13.77 -7.03 -9.99
CA SER A 108 12.54 -7.74 -10.31
C SER A 108 12.74 -8.66 -11.50
N SER A 109 11.78 -9.57 -11.70
CA SER A 109 11.78 -10.46 -12.87
C SER A 109 11.74 -9.63 -14.16
N SER A 110 12.56 -10.02 -15.12
CA SER A 110 12.64 -9.36 -16.42
C SER A 110 12.28 -10.31 -17.54
N ASN A 111 11.67 -9.76 -18.59
CA ASN A 111 11.31 -10.51 -19.77
C ASN A 111 12.57 -10.88 -20.55
N GLU A 112 12.75 -12.15 -20.90
CA GLU A 112 13.90 -12.65 -21.65
C GLU A 112 14.04 -11.99 -23.04
N TYR A 113 12.94 -11.59 -23.67
CA TYR A 113 12.99 -10.82 -24.92
C TYR A 113 13.61 -9.44 -24.70
N TYR A 114 13.23 -8.77 -23.62
CA TYR A 114 13.83 -7.48 -23.26
C TYR A 114 15.33 -7.62 -23.03
N ILE A 115 15.75 -8.65 -22.29
CA ILE A 115 17.17 -8.91 -22.01
C ILE A 115 17.96 -9.09 -23.31
N LYS A 116 17.43 -9.87 -24.26
CA LYS A 116 18.07 -10.15 -25.56
C LYS A 116 18.08 -8.93 -26.47
N ASP A 117 16.94 -8.25 -26.62
CA ASP A 117 16.80 -7.12 -27.53
C ASP A 117 17.67 -5.94 -27.10
N ASN A 118 17.81 -5.71 -25.79
CA ASN A 118 18.66 -4.66 -25.24
C ASN A 118 20.08 -5.13 -24.94
N LYS A 119 20.42 -6.38 -25.28
CA LYS A 119 21.77 -6.96 -25.09
C LYS A 119 22.28 -6.79 -23.64
N VAL A 120 21.38 -7.01 -22.67
CA VAL A 120 21.74 -6.92 -21.24
C VAL A 120 22.66 -8.08 -20.90
N GLY A 121 23.91 -7.79 -20.59
CA GLY A 121 24.91 -8.79 -20.22
C GLY A 121 24.78 -9.24 -18.76
N ASP A 122 25.48 -10.32 -18.42
CA ASP A 122 25.46 -10.92 -17.07
C ASP A 122 25.99 -9.97 -16.00
N GLU A 123 26.78 -8.97 -16.37
CA GLU A 123 27.23 -7.86 -15.51
C GLU A 123 26.11 -6.92 -15.07
N ASN A 124 24.91 -7.06 -15.64
CA ASN A 124 23.71 -6.30 -15.30
C ASN A 124 22.54 -7.20 -14.87
N ILE A 125 22.76 -8.50 -14.73
CA ILE A 125 21.77 -9.46 -14.27
C ILE A 125 22.09 -9.86 -12.83
N GLN A 126 21.11 -9.79 -11.93
CA GLN A 126 21.30 -10.01 -10.50
C GLN A 126 20.99 -11.44 -10.06
N ALA A 127 20.10 -12.10 -10.76
CA ALA A 127 19.80 -13.52 -10.54
C ALA A 127 19.25 -14.16 -11.79
N THR A 128 19.46 -15.46 -11.93
CA THR A 128 18.86 -16.26 -13.01
C THR A 128 18.43 -17.63 -12.51
N PHE A 129 17.44 -18.22 -13.18
CA PHE A 129 17.22 -19.63 -13.13
C PHE A 129 16.82 -20.16 -14.51
N THR A 130 17.00 -21.46 -14.75
CA THR A 130 16.67 -22.07 -16.04
C THR A 130 15.62 -23.17 -15.81
N ASP A 131 14.56 -23.14 -16.62
CA ASP A 131 13.55 -24.18 -16.68
C ASP A 131 13.48 -24.72 -18.11
N GLY A 132 13.87 -25.97 -18.29
CA GLY A 132 14.05 -26.58 -19.61
C GLY A 132 15.09 -25.82 -20.45
N LYS A 133 14.63 -25.18 -21.54
CA LYS A 133 15.50 -24.38 -22.44
C LYS A 133 15.36 -22.88 -22.20
N ARG A 134 14.57 -22.46 -21.24
CA ARG A 134 14.30 -21.04 -20.97
C ARG A 134 15.13 -20.58 -19.79
N ARG A 135 15.79 -19.42 -19.97
CA ARG A 135 16.43 -18.68 -18.89
C ARG A 135 15.47 -17.59 -18.42
N TYR A 136 15.36 -17.43 -17.12
CA TYR A 136 14.60 -16.38 -16.46
C TYR A 136 15.59 -15.54 -15.69
N SER A 137 15.46 -14.23 -15.80
CA SER A 137 16.44 -13.28 -15.26
C SER A 137 15.77 -12.27 -14.34
N TRP A 138 16.50 -11.82 -13.34
CA TRP A 138 16.14 -10.65 -12.53
C TRP A 138 17.12 -9.54 -12.86
N HIS A 139 16.56 -8.39 -13.13
CA HIS A 139 17.30 -7.22 -13.58
C HIS A 139 16.89 -6.01 -12.73
N GLN A 140 17.86 -5.17 -12.38
CA GLN A 140 17.61 -3.96 -11.65
C GLN A 140 17.07 -2.86 -12.56
N CYS A 141 16.14 -2.07 -12.02
CA CYS A 141 15.60 -0.87 -12.65
C CYS A 141 15.45 0.25 -11.62
N VAL A 142 15.39 1.48 -12.11
CA VAL A 142 15.14 2.68 -11.32
C VAL A 142 13.97 3.46 -11.90
N GLY A 143 13.22 4.12 -11.05
CA GLY A 143 12.10 4.97 -11.44
C GLY A 143 10.91 4.86 -10.49
N THR A 144 10.04 5.86 -10.50
CA THR A 144 8.73 5.78 -9.85
C THR A 144 7.85 4.67 -10.42
N SER A 145 8.16 4.20 -11.65
CA SER A 145 7.58 2.99 -12.25
C SER A 145 7.89 1.72 -11.45
N MET A 146 8.96 1.70 -10.64
CA MET A 146 9.33 0.61 -9.74
C MET A 146 8.74 0.80 -8.35
N SER A 147 8.55 2.03 -7.90
CA SER A 147 7.89 2.35 -6.61
C SER A 147 6.40 2.00 -6.63
N THR A 148 5.72 2.33 -7.72
CA THR A 148 4.26 2.15 -7.86
C THR A 148 3.82 0.70 -7.66
N PRO A 149 4.42 -0.32 -8.29
CA PRO A 149 4.01 -1.71 -8.09
C PRO A 149 4.30 -2.23 -6.68
N VAL A 150 5.25 -1.68 -5.94
CA VAL A 150 5.45 -2.02 -4.51
C VAL A 150 4.22 -1.65 -3.71
N VAL A 151 3.68 -0.45 -3.90
CA VAL A 151 2.45 0.00 -3.25
C VAL A 151 1.24 -0.78 -3.76
N THR A 152 1.11 -0.97 -5.08
CA THR A 152 -0.01 -1.69 -5.69
C THR A 152 -0.10 -3.14 -5.22
N GLY A 153 1.03 -3.86 -5.18
CA GLY A 153 1.07 -5.24 -4.70
C GLY A 153 0.72 -5.34 -3.21
N SER A 154 1.14 -4.37 -2.40
CA SER A 154 0.78 -4.32 -0.98
C SER A 154 -0.71 -4.04 -0.77
N ILE A 155 -1.29 -3.13 -1.56
CA ILE A 155 -2.74 -2.86 -1.52
C ILE A 155 -3.53 -4.09 -1.96
N ALA A 156 -3.05 -4.87 -2.94
CA ALA A 156 -3.68 -6.13 -3.32
C ALA A 156 -3.75 -7.12 -2.14
N LEU A 157 -2.69 -7.23 -1.33
CA LEU A 157 -2.72 -8.02 -0.10
C LEU A 157 -3.68 -7.44 0.95
N TRP A 158 -3.78 -6.11 1.04
CA TRP A 158 -4.76 -5.45 1.91
C TRP A 158 -6.20 -5.73 1.49
N MET A 159 -6.46 -5.75 0.17
CA MET A 159 -7.77 -6.10 -0.39
C MET A 159 -8.12 -7.58 -0.20
N GLU A 160 -7.13 -8.49 -0.19
CA GLU A 160 -7.35 -9.87 0.21
C GLU A 160 -7.84 -9.95 1.67
N ALA A 161 -7.25 -9.16 2.56
CA ALA A 161 -7.65 -9.07 3.96
C ALA A 161 -9.02 -8.36 4.13
N ASN A 162 -9.31 -7.32 3.35
CA ASN A 162 -10.57 -6.59 3.33
C ASN A 162 -11.01 -6.26 1.90
N PRO A 163 -11.83 -7.11 1.24
CA PRO A 163 -12.29 -6.88 -0.14
C PRO A 163 -13.12 -5.60 -0.36
N GLU A 164 -13.68 -5.04 0.71
CA GLU A 164 -14.47 -3.80 0.66
C GLU A 164 -13.61 -2.53 0.80
N LEU A 165 -12.28 -2.67 0.89
CA LEU A 165 -11.36 -1.55 1.05
C LEU A 165 -11.48 -0.57 -0.13
N THR A 166 -11.88 0.65 0.16
CA THR A 166 -11.98 1.72 -0.84
C THR A 166 -10.63 2.40 -1.09
N VAL A 167 -10.51 3.11 -2.21
CA VAL A 167 -9.30 3.88 -2.54
C VAL A 167 -9.03 4.98 -1.50
N ASP A 168 -10.07 5.62 -1.00
CA ASP A 168 -9.93 6.68 -0.01
C ASP A 168 -9.45 6.12 1.33
N GLU A 169 -10.01 5.00 1.79
CA GLU A 169 -9.52 4.29 2.97
C GLU A 169 -8.08 3.80 2.80
N ALA A 170 -7.73 3.24 1.64
CA ALA A 170 -6.36 2.83 1.36
C ALA A 170 -5.39 4.02 1.45
N ARG A 171 -5.78 5.19 0.95
CA ARG A 171 -4.99 6.43 1.01
C ARG A 171 -4.82 6.92 2.45
N GLU A 172 -5.89 6.92 3.23
CA GLU A 172 -5.83 7.25 4.67
C GLU A 172 -4.89 6.31 5.44
N ILE A 173 -5.00 5.00 5.19
CA ILE A 173 -4.14 3.99 5.81
C ILE A 173 -2.68 4.22 5.44
N ILE A 174 -2.38 4.45 4.16
CA ILE A 174 -1.04 4.79 3.67
C ILE A 174 -0.48 5.99 4.44
N GLN A 175 -1.25 7.05 4.56
CA GLN A 175 -0.82 8.27 5.24
C GLN A 175 -0.62 8.07 6.74
N LYS A 176 -1.53 7.36 7.39
CA LYS A 176 -1.49 7.06 8.84
C LYS A 176 -0.30 6.19 9.22
N THR A 177 0.03 5.21 8.38
CA THR A 177 1.02 4.17 8.69
C THR A 177 2.40 4.41 8.06
N ALA A 178 2.58 5.54 7.37
CA ALA A 178 3.85 5.92 6.77
C ALA A 178 4.96 6.00 7.82
N THR A 179 6.14 5.52 7.46
CA THR A 179 7.33 5.67 8.30
C THR A 179 7.95 7.05 8.10
N VAL A 180 8.06 7.80 9.20
CA VAL A 180 8.67 9.13 9.24
C VAL A 180 9.96 9.06 10.07
N ASP A 181 11.04 8.67 9.43
CA ASP A 181 12.38 8.59 10.04
C ASP A 181 13.15 9.91 9.97
N SER A 182 14.46 9.88 10.31
CA SER A 182 15.33 11.05 10.28
C SER A 182 15.51 11.61 8.87
N ASP A 183 15.53 10.74 7.83
CA ASP A 183 15.73 11.17 6.45
C ASP A 183 14.50 11.88 5.90
N VAL A 184 13.31 11.37 6.22
CA VAL A 184 12.04 12.01 5.88
C VAL A 184 11.93 13.37 6.56
N LYS A 185 12.26 13.46 7.86
CA LYS A 185 12.20 14.71 8.63
C LYS A 185 13.18 15.78 8.15
N ALA A 186 14.34 15.37 7.65
CA ALA A 186 15.37 16.27 7.13
C ALA A 186 15.12 16.70 5.67
N GLY A 187 14.27 15.98 4.94
CA GLY A 187 13.98 16.20 3.52
C GLY A 187 12.86 17.21 3.28
N ASN A 188 12.56 17.44 2.00
CA ASN A 188 11.45 18.26 1.58
C ASN A 188 10.12 17.52 1.83
N PRO A 189 9.21 18.01 2.72
CA PRO A 189 7.97 17.33 3.06
C PRO A 189 7.02 17.17 1.85
N VAL A 190 7.04 18.08 0.89
CA VAL A 190 6.22 17.96 -0.33
C VAL A 190 6.70 16.77 -1.17
N GLN A 191 8.02 16.61 -1.29
CA GLN A 191 8.62 15.55 -2.09
C GLN A 191 8.42 14.15 -1.47
N TRP A 192 8.41 14.06 -0.14
CA TRP A 192 8.16 12.81 0.59
C TRP A 192 6.66 12.42 0.67
N GLY A 193 5.75 13.38 0.54
CA GLY A 193 4.36 13.17 0.91
C GLY A 193 4.23 12.80 2.38
N ALA A 194 3.50 11.73 2.70
CA ALA A 194 3.37 11.25 4.08
C ALA A 194 4.65 10.58 4.63
N GLY A 195 5.62 10.25 3.79
CA GLY A 195 6.87 9.59 4.18
C GLY A 195 7.16 8.31 3.40
N LYS A 196 7.77 7.32 4.05
CA LYS A 196 8.09 6.02 3.46
C LYS A 196 6.92 5.04 3.63
N PHE A 197 6.51 4.41 2.56
CA PHE A 197 5.44 3.43 2.56
C PHE A 197 5.76 2.23 3.47
N ASN A 198 4.78 1.82 4.29
CA ASN A 198 4.91 0.70 5.21
C ASN A 198 3.79 -0.33 4.97
N ALA A 199 4.08 -1.35 4.17
CA ALA A 199 3.13 -2.39 3.79
C ALA A 199 2.59 -3.17 5.01
N TYR A 200 3.46 -3.44 5.99
CA TYR A 200 3.12 -4.25 7.16
C TYR A 200 2.22 -3.51 8.14
N GLU A 201 2.58 -2.28 8.52
CA GLU A 201 1.74 -1.47 9.40
C GLU A 201 0.39 -1.13 8.74
N GLY A 202 0.39 -0.93 7.40
CA GLY A 202 -0.84 -0.75 6.65
C GLY A 202 -1.73 -1.99 6.68
N LEU A 203 -1.18 -3.19 6.53
CA LEU A 203 -1.95 -4.43 6.64
C LEU A 203 -2.55 -4.60 8.05
N LYS A 204 -1.78 -4.28 9.09
CA LYS A 204 -2.29 -4.30 10.48
C LYS A 204 -3.47 -3.36 10.65
N GLU A 205 -3.35 -2.13 10.17
CA GLU A 205 -4.43 -1.13 10.22
C GLU A 205 -5.70 -1.61 9.49
N VAL A 206 -5.55 -2.24 8.31
CA VAL A 206 -6.67 -2.84 7.57
C VAL A 206 -7.37 -3.91 8.40
N LEU A 207 -6.60 -4.80 9.03
CA LEU A 207 -7.16 -5.86 9.87
C LEU A 207 -7.82 -5.32 11.13
N GLU A 208 -7.26 -4.29 11.75
CA GLU A 208 -7.84 -3.61 12.91
C GLU A 208 -9.16 -2.91 12.56
N ARG A 209 -9.21 -2.16 11.44
CA ARG A 209 -10.45 -1.52 10.95
C ARG A 209 -11.52 -2.56 10.63
N LYS A 210 -11.15 -3.66 9.98
CA LYS A 210 -12.10 -4.75 9.72
C LYS A 210 -12.59 -5.40 11.00
N ALA A 211 -11.72 -5.64 11.97
CA ALA A 211 -12.11 -6.17 13.27
C ALA A 211 -13.08 -5.21 14.00
N ALA A 212 -12.78 -3.91 14.02
CA ALA A 212 -13.64 -2.89 14.62
C ALA A 212 -14.99 -2.77 13.92
N SER A 213 -15.05 -2.93 12.59
CA SER A 213 -16.32 -2.93 11.85
C SER A 213 -17.20 -4.15 12.19
N ILE A 214 -16.57 -5.28 12.56
CA ILE A 214 -17.25 -6.48 13.05
C ILE A 214 -17.71 -6.28 14.51
N GLU A 215 -16.92 -5.58 15.33
CA GLU A 215 -17.30 -5.20 16.70
C GLU A 215 -18.45 -4.18 16.74
N GLY A 216 -18.58 -3.33 15.73
CA GLY A 216 -19.71 -2.41 15.55
C GLY A 216 -21.06 -3.10 15.29
N ILE A 217 -21.09 -4.42 15.09
CA ILE A 217 -22.31 -5.25 15.12
C ILE A 217 -22.61 -5.70 16.56
N THR A 218 -22.16 -4.99 17.57
CA THR A 218 -22.67 -5.15 18.92
C THR A 218 -23.95 -4.36 19.05
N THR A 219 -25.06 -5.08 18.94
CA THR A 219 -26.33 -4.88 19.64
C THR A 219 -26.66 -3.45 20.08
N SER A 220 -27.35 -2.69 19.24
CA SER A 220 -28.31 -1.71 19.75
C SER A 220 -29.47 -2.47 20.41
N GLY A 221 -29.38 -2.68 21.72
CA GLY A 221 -30.43 -3.30 22.51
C GLY A 221 -29.81 -4.20 23.58
N GLY A 222 -29.86 -3.77 24.83
CA GLY A 222 -29.30 -4.47 25.97
C GLY A 222 -29.90 -5.86 26.17
N THR A 223 -29.39 -6.82 25.47
CA THR A 223 -29.72 -8.24 25.68
C THR A 223 -28.48 -8.91 26.27
N ASN A 224 -28.67 -9.49 27.45
CA ASN A 224 -27.62 -10.22 28.17
C ASN A 224 -27.32 -11.58 27.50
N LEU A 225 -26.82 -11.55 26.24
CA LEU A 225 -26.31 -12.77 25.61
C LEU A 225 -25.08 -13.24 26.37
N LEU A 226 -25.16 -14.44 26.94
CA LEU A 226 -24.02 -15.06 27.64
C LEU A 226 -23.44 -16.16 26.77
N VAL A 227 -22.17 -16.05 26.44
CA VAL A 227 -21.45 -17.05 25.64
C VAL A 227 -20.33 -17.63 26.48
N ARG A 228 -20.30 -18.94 26.62
CA ARG A 228 -19.22 -19.69 27.24
C ARG A 228 -18.56 -20.60 26.23
N GLN A 229 -17.25 -20.49 26.09
CA GLN A 229 -16.44 -21.35 25.26
C GLN A 229 -15.77 -22.44 26.10
N SER A 230 -15.94 -23.68 25.70
CA SER A 230 -15.25 -24.83 26.27
C SER A 230 -14.48 -25.60 25.17
N SER A 231 -13.68 -26.59 25.52
CA SER A 231 -12.96 -27.40 24.54
C SER A 231 -13.95 -28.14 23.63
N GLY A 232 -14.08 -27.70 22.38
CA GLY A 232 -14.91 -28.31 21.34
C GLY A 232 -16.42 -27.94 21.37
N ALA A 233 -16.86 -27.01 22.22
CA ALA A 233 -18.25 -26.55 22.25
C ALA A 233 -18.40 -25.09 22.69
N ILE A 234 -19.48 -24.47 22.25
CA ILE A 234 -19.95 -23.14 22.68
C ILE A 234 -21.30 -23.30 23.35
N GLU A 235 -21.43 -22.82 24.56
CA GLU A 235 -22.71 -22.68 25.24
C GLU A 235 -23.23 -21.24 25.13
N VAL A 236 -24.43 -21.08 24.67
CA VAL A 236 -25.10 -19.79 24.42
C VAL A 236 -26.34 -19.71 25.28
N THR A 237 -26.43 -18.66 26.09
CA THR A 237 -27.62 -18.40 26.91
C THR A 237 -28.13 -17.00 26.63
N LEU A 238 -29.43 -16.90 26.34
CA LEU A 238 -30.17 -15.65 26.17
C LEU A 238 -31.26 -15.57 27.22
N PRO A 239 -31.05 -14.92 28.36
CA PRO A 239 -32.00 -14.81 29.43
C PRO A 239 -33.36 -14.21 28.96
N GLY A 240 -34.45 -14.87 29.29
CA GLY A 240 -35.78 -14.45 28.88
C GLY A 240 -36.27 -15.01 27.53
N ALA A 241 -35.42 -15.70 26.77
CA ALA A 241 -35.84 -16.37 25.55
C ALA A 241 -36.62 -17.66 25.88
N THR A 242 -37.71 -17.89 25.18
CA THR A 242 -38.50 -19.14 25.23
C THR A 242 -38.09 -20.11 24.11
N GLU A 243 -37.52 -19.58 23.07
CA GLU A 243 -36.91 -20.29 21.96
C GLU A 243 -35.57 -19.63 21.62
N LEU A 244 -34.53 -20.43 21.33
CA LEU A 244 -33.22 -19.92 21.00
C LEU A 244 -32.73 -20.56 19.69
N ASN A 245 -32.59 -19.69 18.67
CA ASN A 245 -31.99 -20.04 17.40
C ASN A 245 -30.55 -19.51 17.38
N VAL A 246 -29.58 -20.39 17.32
CA VAL A 246 -28.17 -20.01 17.30
C VAL A 246 -27.53 -20.42 15.97
N THR A 247 -26.91 -19.49 15.31
CA THR A 247 -26.20 -19.71 14.04
C THR A 247 -24.79 -19.17 14.15
N LEU A 248 -23.82 -19.95 13.70
CA LEU A 248 -22.43 -19.56 13.63
C LEU A 248 -22.05 -19.36 12.17
N PHE A 249 -21.48 -18.22 11.87
CA PHE A 249 -21.03 -17.82 10.52
C PHE A 249 -19.49 -17.74 10.48
N SER A 250 -18.93 -18.12 9.35
CA SER A 250 -17.55 -17.76 9.01
C SER A 250 -17.44 -16.27 8.70
N THR A 251 -16.23 -15.74 8.64
CA THR A 251 -15.97 -14.34 8.23
C THR A 251 -16.44 -14.01 6.81
N SER A 252 -16.68 -15.04 5.96
CA SER A 252 -17.26 -14.88 4.61
C SER A 252 -18.81 -14.90 4.62
N GLY A 253 -19.45 -14.89 5.79
CA GLY A 253 -20.90 -14.93 5.93
C GLY A 253 -21.54 -16.29 5.71
N ARG A 254 -20.75 -17.37 5.50
CA ARG A 254 -21.29 -18.72 5.32
C ARG A 254 -21.66 -19.33 6.68
N THR A 255 -22.85 -19.90 6.82
CA THR A 255 -23.23 -20.71 7.98
C THR A 255 -22.35 -21.93 8.10
N VAL A 256 -21.70 -22.13 9.25
CA VAL A 256 -20.81 -23.23 9.56
C VAL A 256 -21.38 -24.18 10.61
N ALA A 257 -22.25 -23.68 11.47
CA ALA A 257 -23.03 -24.48 12.43
C ALA A 257 -24.31 -23.75 12.79
N SER A 258 -25.36 -24.49 13.12
CA SER A 258 -26.60 -23.90 13.65
C SER A 258 -27.34 -24.90 14.55
N THR A 259 -28.11 -24.37 15.51
CA THR A 259 -28.99 -25.14 16.36
C THR A 259 -30.23 -24.30 16.76
N ALA A 260 -31.34 -24.98 16.99
CA ALA A 260 -32.55 -24.37 17.52
C ALA A 260 -33.04 -25.21 18.69
N VAL A 261 -33.38 -24.56 19.79
CA VAL A 261 -33.85 -25.23 21.01
C VAL A 261 -35.04 -24.48 21.60
N SER A 262 -35.95 -25.23 22.23
CA SER A 262 -36.96 -24.66 23.10
C SER A 262 -36.32 -24.38 24.46
N GLY A 263 -36.23 -23.10 24.82
CA GLY A 263 -35.54 -22.64 26.03
C GLY A 263 -34.59 -21.48 25.77
N ASN A 264 -33.86 -21.10 26.78
CA ASN A 264 -32.97 -19.95 26.76
C ASN A 264 -31.47 -20.30 26.66
N SER A 265 -31.14 -21.58 26.54
CA SER A 265 -29.73 -22.03 26.43
C SER A 265 -29.57 -23.10 25.37
N ALA A 266 -28.51 -22.99 24.56
CA ALA A 266 -28.18 -23.91 23.50
C ALA A 266 -26.68 -24.21 23.50
N SER A 267 -26.28 -25.41 23.03
CA SER A 267 -24.90 -25.79 22.84
C SER A 267 -24.64 -26.07 21.38
N LEU A 268 -23.52 -25.52 20.85
CA LEU A 268 -23.01 -25.80 19.52
C LEU A 268 -21.66 -26.50 19.62
N SER A 269 -21.47 -27.59 18.87
CA SER A 269 -20.18 -28.23 18.72
C SER A 269 -19.27 -27.42 17.80
N THR A 270 -18.04 -27.20 18.23
CA THR A 270 -16.99 -26.53 17.45
C THR A 270 -15.80 -27.43 17.12
N SER A 271 -15.87 -28.70 17.52
CA SER A 271 -14.76 -29.66 17.38
C SER A 271 -14.34 -29.93 15.93
N ALA A 272 -15.24 -29.72 14.97
CA ALA A 272 -14.99 -29.90 13.54
C ALA A 272 -14.64 -28.57 12.82
N LEU A 273 -14.59 -27.45 13.53
CA LEU A 273 -14.34 -26.14 12.94
C LEU A 273 -12.84 -25.83 13.01
N PRO A 274 -12.25 -25.30 11.92
CA PRO A 274 -10.88 -24.78 11.94
C PRO A 274 -10.69 -23.67 12.98
N ALA A 275 -9.49 -23.52 13.50
CA ALA A 275 -9.14 -22.35 14.31
C ALA A 275 -9.35 -21.09 13.47
N GLY A 276 -9.99 -20.08 14.06
CA GLY A 276 -10.32 -18.86 13.31
C GLY A 276 -11.35 -17.97 14.02
N VAL A 277 -11.73 -16.89 13.33
CA VAL A 277 -12.77 -15.96 13.77
C VAL A 277 -14.11 -16.35 13.18
N TYR A 278 -15.13 -16.32 14.02
CA TYR A 278 -16.51 -16.65 13.68
C TYR A 278 -17.47 -15.60 14.26
N ILE A 279 -18.65 -15.46 13.67
CA ILE A 279 -19.72 -14.61 14.17
C ILE A 279 -20.86 -15.52 14.63
N LEU A 280 -21.18 -15.45 15.91
CA LEU A 280 -22.35 -16.07 16.49
C LEU A 280 -23.55 -15.13 16.38
N ASN A 281 -24.68 -15.63 15.93
CA ASN A 281 -25.94 -14.95 16.02
C ASN A 281 -26.94 -15.78 16.84
N ALA A 282 -27.56 -15.17 17.81
CA ALA A 282 -28.59 -15.80 18.67
C ALA A 282 -29.83 -14.90 18.73
N ASN A 283 -30.91 -15.30 18.04
CA ASN A 283 -32.15 -14.52 17.95
C ASN A 283 -31.90 -13.05 17.54
N GLY A 284 -31.01 -12.79 16.58
CA GLY A 284 -30.69 -11.44 16.13
C GLY A 284 -29.57 -10.75 16.92
N ASN A 285 -29.13 -11.32 18.05
CA ASN A 285 -27.97 -10.80 18.80
C ASN A 285 -26.71 -11.47 18.29
N SER A 286 -25.70 -10.69 17.99
CA SER A 286 -24.45 -11.20 17.39
C SER A 286 -23.25 -10.97 18.30
N GLU A 287 -22.35 -11.96 18.33
CA GLU A 287 -21.09 -11.90 19.07
C GLU A 287 -19.96 -12.51 18.25
N LYS A 288 -18.76 -11.92 18.36
CA LYS A 288 -17.54 -12.42 17.73
C LYS A 288 -16.91 -13.51 18.61
N LEU A 289 -16.56 -14.62 17.99
CA LEU A 289 -15.90 -15.75 18.65
C LEU A 289 -14.56 -16.05 18.00
N ILE A 290 -13.59 -16.44 18.83
CA ILE A 290 -12.30 -16.95 18.36
C ILE A 290 -12.20 -18.42 18.77
N ILE A 291 -12.22 -19.33 17.79
CA ILE A 291 -11.99 -20.76 18.02
C ILE A 291 -10.47 -21.00 17.86
N LYS A 292 -9.88 -21.62 18.89
CA LYS A 292 -8.43 -21.89 18.94
C LYS A 292 -8.13 -23.34 18.56
#